data_8b52f7a9b59c7c6000a56c127ab8a348
#
_entry.id   8b52f7a9b59c7c6000a56c127ab8a348
#
_cell.length_a   1.000
_cell.length_b   1.000
_cell.length_c   1.000
_cell.angle_alpha   90.00
_cell.angle_beta   90.00
_cell.angle_gamma   90.00
#
_symmetry.space_group_name_H-M   'P 1'
#
loop_
_entity.id
_entity.type
_entity.pdbx_description
1 polymer ?
#
loop_
_entity_poly.entity_id
_entity_poly.type
_entity_poly.pdbx_seq_one_letter_code
_entity_poly.pdbx_strand_id
1 'polypeptide(L)'
;DLAAALAKDVEAKGGSLRLADLKAYQAEWQEALSFDYRGARLHVTPHLTAGPTIAEVFARLAEDFTPAAAPVGANYAAYAAALKAAYARRLAEDGDNEDPRAPACTTHFCVADREGNMIAVTQTLLSAFGARVVSPSTGLLLNNGLMWFDPEPGKPNSLAAGKRCLMNVCPLIGEVGERRFALG
;
A
#
# COMPACT_ATOMS: atom_id res chain seq x y z
N ASP A 1 -3.99 -17.59 24.27
CA ASP A 1 -3.88 -17.38 22.82
C ASP A 1 -4.20 -15.92 22.50
N LEU A 2 -3.23 -15.21 21.90
CA LEU A 2 -3.33 -13.78 21.58
C LEU A 2 -4.50 -13.47 20.64
N ALA A 3 -4.72 -14.32 19.64
CA ALA A 3 -5.80 -14.15 18.67
C ALA A 3 -7.19 -14.27 19.33
N ALA A 4 -7.36 -15.20 20.24
CA ALA A 4 -8.62 -15.36 20.98
C ALA A 4 -8.89 -14.17 21.91
N ALA A 5 -7.86 -13.66 22.58
CA ALA A 5 -7.97 -12.48 23.43
C ALA A 5 -8.36 -11.23 22.61
N LEU A 6 -7.69 -11.01 21.47
CA LEU A 6 -7.98 -9.91 20.56
C LEU A 6 -9.42 -9.97 20.03
N ALA A 7 -9.85 -11.14 19.52
CA ALA A 7 -11.20 -11.31 19.00
C ALA A 7 -12.27 -11.00 20.05
N LYS A 8 -12.06 -11.48 21.29
CA LYS A 8 -12.95 -11.20 22.43
C LYS A 8 -13.02 -9.71 22.77
N ASP A 9 -11.89 -9.01 22.77
CA ASP A 9 -11.84 -7.57 23.04
C ASP A 9 -12.57 -6.75 21.97
N VAL A 10 -12.40 -7.14 20.70
CA VAL A 10 -13.10 -6.48 19.56
C VAL A 10 -14.61 -6.73 19.64
N GLU A 11 -15.03 -7.96 19.93
CA GLU A 11 -16.45 -8.32 20.08
C GLU A 11 -17.10 -7.58 21.25
N ALA A 12 -16.42 -7.47 22.38
CA ALA A 12 -16.91 -6.72 23.54
C ALA A 12 -17.15 -5.23 23.27
N LYS A 13 -16.52 -4.68 22.22
CA LYS A 13 -16.71 -3.32 21.74
C LYS A 13 -17.66 -3.21 20.54
N GLY A 14 -18.38 -4.28 20.22
CA GLY A 14 -19.34 -4.33 19.10
C GLY A 14 -18.72 -4.55 17.72
N GLY A 15 -17.43 -4.87 17.64
CA GLY A 15 -16.76 -5.18 16.39
C GLY A 15 -17.11 -6.57 15.84
N SER A 16 -16.89 -6.76 14.54
CA SER A 16 -17.25 -7.99 13.81
C SER A 16 -16.13 -9.02 13.69
N LEU A 17 -14.89 -8.67 14.03
CA LEU A 17 -13.75 -9.60 13.96
C LEU A 17 -13.95 -10.79 14.90
N ARG A 18 -13.79 -11.99 14.38
CA ARG A 18 -13.93 -13.24 15.12
C ARG A 18 -12.62 -14.06 15.10
N LEU A 19 -12.48 -14.95 16.04
CA LEU A 19 -11.32 -15.86 16.09
C LEU A 19 -11.21 -16.70 14.80
N ALA A 20 -12.34 -17.05 14.18
CA ALA A 20 -12.35 -17.78 12.91
C ALA A 20 -11.68 -16.97 11.78
N ASP A 21 -11.90 -15.67 11.72
CA ASP A 21 -11.29 -14.79 10.71
C ASP A 21 -9.77 -14.75 10.87
N LEU A 22 -9.29 -14.62 12.11
CA LEU A 22 -7.85 -14.61 12.42
C LEU A 22 -7.19 -15.96 12.10
N LYS A 23 -7.88 -17.08 12.33
CA LYS A 23 -7.39 -18.43 12.00
C LYS A 23 -7.39 -18.71 10.51
N ALA A 24 -8.36 -18.17 9.78
CA ALA A 24 -8.49 -18.34 8.34
C ALA A 24 -7.50 -17.48 7.55
N TYR A 25 -7.00 -16.37 8.14
CA TYR A 25 -6.06 -15.50 7.46
C TYR A 25 -4.71 -16.17 7.26
N GLN A 26 -4.21 -16.12 6.03
CA GLN A 26 -2.90 -16.64 5.66
C GLN A 26 -2.08 -15.54 4.98
N ALA A 27 -0.80 -15.45 5.36
CA ALA A 27 0.16 -14.68 4.60
C ALA A 27 0.48 -15.39 3.28
N GLU A 28 0.60 -14.64 2.20
CA GLU A 28 0.81 -15.19 0.86
C GLU A 28 2.10 -14.63 0.27
N TRP A 29 2.89 -15.51 -0.34
CA TRP A 29 3.98 -15.12 -1.22
C TRP A 29 3.41 -14.73 -2.58
N GLN A 30 3.87 -13.60 -3.11
CA GLN A 30 3.46 -13.10 -4.42
C GLN A 30 4.70 -12.74 -5.23
N GLU A 31 4.66 -13.03 -6.54
CA GLU A 31 5.68 -12.54 -7.47
C GLU A 31 5.63 -11.01 -7.54
N ALA A 32 6.80 -10.37 -7.42
CA ALA A 32 6.89 -8.93 -7.55
C ALA A 32 6.52 -8.47 -8.97
N LEU A 33 5.79 -7.36 -9.06
CA LEU A 33 5.62 -6.66 -10.33
C LEU A 33 6.94 -5.97 -10.68
N SER A 34 7.56 -6.38 -11.78
CA SER A 34 8.87 -5.87 -12.20
C SER A 34 8.78 -5.12 -13.51
N PHE A 35 9.44 -3.97 -13.60
CA PHE A 35 9.47 -3.16 -14.82
C PHE A 35 10.81 -2.40 -14.93
N ASP A 36 11.13 -1.98 -16.15
CA ASP A 36 12.34 -1.21 -16.43
C ASP A 36 12.01 0.27 -16.59
N TYR A 37 12.84 1.13 -16.01
CA TYR A 37 12.76 2.56 -16.17
C TYR A 37 14.15 3.18 -16.23
N ARG A 38 14.53 3.75 -17.38
CA ARG A 38 15.78 4.51 -17.62
C ARG A 38 17.03 3.78 -17.16
N GLY A 39 17.13 2.48 -17.47
CA GLY A 39 18.27 1.64 -17.11
C GLY A 39 18.24 1.08 -15.68
N ALA A 40 17.20 1.39 -14.91
CA ALA A 40 16.92 0.73 -13.64
C ALA A 40 15.89 -0.39 -13.82
N ARG A 41 16.05 -1.50 -13.10
CA ARG A 41 15.03 -2.52 -12.91
C ARG A 41 14.35 -2.29 -11.57
N LEU A 42 13.04 -2.15 -11.57
CA LEU A 42 12.24 -1.86 -10.38
C LEU A 42 11.31 -3.02 -10.06
N HIS A 43 11.20 -3.36 -8.78
CA HIS A 43 10.38 -4.41 -8.24
C HIS A 43 9.45 -3.81 -7.18
N VAL A 44 8.15 -3.92 -7.38
CA VAL A 44 7.12 -3.38 -6.49
C VAL A 44 6.11 -4.47 -6.11
N THR A 45 5.36 -4.23 -5.06
CA THR A 45 4.27 -5.14 -4.66
C THR A 45 3.17 -5.16 -5.72
N PRO A 46 2.62 -6.35 -6.04
CA PRO A 46 1.58 -6.50 -7.07
C PRO A 46 0.16 -6.24 -6.55
N HIS A 47 -0.82 -6.43 -7.41
CA HIS A 47 -2.27 -6.52 -7.12
C HIS A 47 -2.85 -5.30 -6.38
N LEU A 48 -3.46 -5.51 -5.21
CA LEU A 48 -4.21 -4.53 -4.42
C LEU A 48 -3.31 -3.53 -3.66
N THR A 49 -2.12 -3.24 -4.18
CA THR A 49 -1.19 -2.24 -3.64
C THR A 49 -1.05 -1.05 -4.59
N ALA A 50 -0.23 -0.07 -4.26
CA ALA A 50 0.09 1.02 -5.18
C ALA A 50 1.15 0.64 -6.23
N GLY A 51 1.71 -0.57 -6.19
CA GLY A 51 2.73 -1.01 -7.16
C GLY A 51 2.29 -0.91 -8.61
N PRO A 52 1.12 -1.45 -9.03
CA PRO A 52 0.62 -1.29 -10.41
C PRO A 52 0.45 0.17 -10.83
N THR A 53 -0.02 1.02 -9.92
CA THR A 53 -0.17 2.46 -10.17
C THR A 53 1.17 3.14 -10.39
N ILE A 54 2.17 2.81 -9.58
CA ILE A 54 3.53 3.33 -9.74
C ILE A 54 4.17 2.85 -11.04
N ALA A 55 4.00 1.58 -11.40
CA ALA A 55 4.48 1.05 -12.68
C ALA A 55 3.88 1.82 -13.87
N GLU A 56 2.59 2.12 -13.84
CA GLU A 56 1.93 2.92 -14.87
C GLU A 56 2.44 4.36 -14.91
N VAL A 57 2.64 5.01 -13.76
CA VAL A 57 3.22 6.36 -13.70
C VAL A 57 4.59 6.38 -14.35
N PHE A 58 5.46 5.41 -14.05
CA PHE A 58 6.78 5.33 -14.68
C PHE A 58 6.72 5.04 -16.18
N ALA A 59 5.80 4.20 -16.65
CA ALA A 59 5.58 3.96 -18.06
C ALA A 59 5.24 5.26 -18.82
N ARG A 60 4.30 6.05 -18.28
CA ARG A 60 3.94 7.36 -18.84
C ARG A 60 5.09 8.37 -18.84
N LEU A 61 5.87 8.40 -17.75
CA LEU A 61 7.05 9.27 -17.66
C LEU A 61 8.19 8.82 -18.59
N ALA A 62 8.25 7.56 -19.00
CA ALA A 62 9.23 7.09 -19.96
C ALA A 62 9.01 7.70 -21.36
N GLU A 63 7.77 8.01 -21.71
CA GLU A 63 7.40 8.57 -23.01
C GLU A 63 7.65 10.09 -23.10
N ASP A 64 7.16 10.86 -22.13
CA ASP A 64 7.05 12.33 -22.25
C ASP A 64 7.93 13.12 -21.27
N PHE A 65 8.69 12.45 -20.40
CA PHE A 65 9.46 13.13 -19.36
C PHE A 65 10.91 13.37 -19.74
N THR A 66 11.34 14.64 -19.72
CA THR A 66 12.75 15.02 -19.85
C THR A 66 13.34 15.36 -18.49
N PRO A 67 14.35 14.61 -17.99
CA PRO A 67 15.02 14.93 -16.74
C PRO A 67 15.74 16.28 -16.80
N ALA A 68 15.76 16.99 -15.68
CA ALA A 68 16.59 18.17 -15.49
C ALA A 68 17.54 17.92 -14.30
N ALA A 69 18.62 18.70 -14.22
CA ALA A 69 19.59 18.60 -13.11
C ALA A 69 18.95 18.85 -11.73
N ALA A 70 17.91 19.67 -11.71
CA ALA A 70 17.00 19.84 -10.56
C ALA A 70 15.57 19.92 -11.11
N PRO A 71 14.56 19.43 -10.35
CA PRO A 71 13.19 19.50 -10.79
C PRO A 71 12.73 20.93 -11.04
N VAL A 72 12.19 21.18 -12.22
CA VAL A 72 11.59 22.45 -12.64
C VAL A 72 10.08 22.32 -12.81
N GLY A 73 9.36 23.43 -13.02
CA GLY A 73 7.90 23.42 -13.13
C GLY A 73 7.35 22.40 -14.14
N ALA A 74 8.02 22.24 -15.30
CA ALA A 74 7.63 21.24 -16.30
C ALA A 74 7.73 19.80 -15.79
N ASN A 75 8.72 19.48 -14.94
CA ASN A 75 8.85 18.16 -14.34
C ASN A 75 7.69 17.87 -13.37
N TYR A 76 7.33 18.84 -12.53
CA TYR A 76 6.18 18.68 -11.61
C TYR A 76 4.85 18.56 -12.38
N ALA A 77 4.69 19.30 -13.50
CA ALA A 77 3.52 19.16 -14.35
C ALA A 77 3.42 17.76 -14.98
N ALA A 78 4.55 17.20 -15.45
CA ALA A 78 4.61 15.83 -15.98
C ALA A 78 4.26 14.78 -14.90
N TYR A 79 4.82 14.92 -13.69
CA TYR A 79 4.46 14.03 -12.56
C TYR A 79 2.97 14.10 -12.25
N ALA A 80 2.41 15.30 -12.15
CA ALA A 80 0.99 15.48 -11.88
C ALA A 80 0.09 14.87 -12.96
N ALA A 81 0.45 15.03 -14.23
CA ALA A 81 -0.29 14.47 -15.36
C ALA A 81 -0.25 12.94 -15.34
N ALA A 82 0.93 12.34 -15.15
CA ALA A 82 1.10 10.88 -15.07
C ALA A 82 0.33 10.29 -13.88
N LEU A 83 0.45 10.89 -12.70
CA LEU A 83 -0.29 10.49 -11.50
C LEU A 83 -1.80 10.59 -11.72
N LYS A 84 -2.30 11.72 -12.22
CA LYS A 84 -3.74 11.91 -12.46
C LYS A 84 -4.31 10.84 -13.39
N ALA A 85 -3.60 10.49 -14.46
CA ALA A 85 -4.04 9.47 -15.41
C ALA A 85 -4.02 8.05 -14.77
N ALA A 86 -2.94 7.70 -14.04
CA ALA A 86 -2.83 6.41 -13.36
C ALA A 86 -3.89 6.25 -12.27
N TYR A 87 -4.16 7.32 -11.50
CA TYR A 87 -5.24 7.29 -10.50
C TYR A 87 -6.63 7.20 -11.12
N ALA A 88 -6.89 7.87 -12.24
CA ALA A 88 -8.18 7.76 -12.92
C ALA A 88 -8.47 6.30 -13.34
N ARG A 89 -7.47 5.57 -13.87
CA ARG A 89 -7.59 4.16 -14.17
C ARG A 89 -7.79 3.33 -12.89
N ARG A 90 -6.93 3.56 -11.89
CA ARG A 90 -7.02 2.87 -10.59
C ARG A 90 -8.41 2.96 -9.98
N LEU A 91 -9.01 4.16 -9.95
CA LEU A 91 -10.35 4.38 -9.40
C LEU A 91 -11.45 3.68 -10.22
N ALA A 92 -11.28 3.60 -11.54
CA ALA A 92 -12.26 2.97 -12.43
C ALA A 92 -12.20 1.44 -12.40
N GLU A 93 -11.00 0.87 -12.31
CA GLU A 93 -10.75 -0.56 -12.50
C GLU A 93 -10.43 -1.28 -11.19
N ASP A 94 -9.61 -0.67 -10.31
CA ASP A 94 -9.14 -1.31 -9.09
C ASP A 94 -10.00 -0.93 -7.88
N GLY A 95 -10.71 0.18 -7.94
CA GLY A 95 -11.51 0.77 -6.86
C GLY A 95 -10.61 1.44 -5.81
N ASP A 96 -10.82 2.72 -5.59
CA ASP A 96 -10.25 3.49 -4.48
C ASP A 96 -11.14 4.71 -4.24
N ASN A 97 -11.53 4.92 -2.99
CA ASN A 97 -12.13 6.17 -2.54
C ASN A 97 -11.34 6.61 -1.31
N GLU A 98 -10.10 7.05 -1.53
CA GLU A 98 -9.37 7.72 -0.47
C GLU A 98 -10.11 9.03 -0.13
N ASP A 99 -10.60 9.16 1.09
CA ASP A 99 -10.97 10.46 1.62
C ASP A 99 -9.67 11.27 1.80
N PRO A 100 -9.39 12.28 0.95
CA PRO A 100 -8.16 13.06 1.01
C PRO A 100 -7.98 13.82 2.33
N ARG A 101 -8.99 13.81 3.19
CA ARG A 101 -9.01 14.45 4.50
C ARG A 101 -8.64 13.52 5.66
N ALA A 102 -8.47 12.21 5.43
CA ALA A 102 -8.04 11.31 6.49
C ALA A 102 -6.53 11.49 6.74
N PRO A 103 -6.08 11.89 7.96
CA PRO A 103 -4.67 11.94 8.28
C PRO A 103 -4.10 10.52 8.25
N ALA A 104 -3.25 10.24 7.26
CA ALA A 104 -2.58 8.95 7.13
C ALA A 104 -1.38 8.87 8.06
N CYS A 105 -1.16 7.71 8.67
CA CYS A 105 -0.01 7.42 9.51
C CYS A 105 0.59 6.08 9.05
N THR A 106 1.65 6.15 8.27
CA THR A 106 2.33 4.98 7.69
C THR A 106 3.78 4.99 8.10
N THR A 107 4.32 3.81 8.40
CA THR A 107 5.74 3.62 8.68
C THR A 107 6.35 2.78 7.56
N HIS A 108 7.50 3.23 7.06
CA HIS A 108 8.32 2.47 6.13
C HIS A 108 9.73 2.32 6.67
N PHE A 109 10.33 1.14 6.48
CA PHE A 109 11.74 0.92 6.76
C PHE A 109 12.35 -0.04 5.76
N CYS A 110 13.64 0.15 5.50
CA CYS A 110 14.44 -0.72 4.66
C CYS A 110 15.62 -1.26 5.48
N VAL A 111 15.99 -2.50 5.20
CA VAL A 111 17.18 -3.12 5.79
C VAL A 111 18.00 -3.73 4.68
N ALA A 112 19.32 -3.59 4.75
CA ALA A 112 20.27 -4.29 3.89
C ALA A 112 21.36 -4.92 4.76
N ASP A 113 21.78 -6.13 4.43
CA ASP A 113 22.88 -6.81 5.08
C ASP A 113 24.19 -6.69 4.26
N ARG A 114 25.27 -7.26 4.80
CA ARG A 114 26.59 -7.22 4.15
C ARG A 114 26.66 -8.11 2.91
N GLU A 115 25.82 -9.11 2.81
CA GLU A 115 25.70 -10.05 1.70
C GLU A 115 24.88 -9.45 0.54
N GLY A 116 24.28 -8.23 0.75
CA GLY A 116 23.47 -7.54 -0.24
C GLY A 116 22.02 -7.99 -0.28
N ASN A 117 21.55 -8.78 0.71
CA ASN A 117 20.12 -9.02 0.88
C ASN A 117 19.42 -7.74 1.32
N MET A 118 18.23 -7.50 0.79
CA MET A 118 17.47 -6.30 1.07
C MET A 118 16.01 -6.63 1.40
N ILE A 119 15.45 -5.84 2.28
CA ILE A 119 14.03 -5.86 2.59
C ILE A 119 13.48 -4.43 2.63
N ALA A 120 12.29 -4.24 2.09
CA ALA A 120 11.51 -3.01 2.18
C ALA A 120 10.14 -3.34 2.78
N VAL A 121 9.79 -2.70 3.88
CA VAL A 121 8.54 -2.98 4.61
C VAL A 121 7.75 -1.72 4.80
N THR A 122 6.51 -1.73 4.33
CA THR A 122 5.53 -0.69 4.62
C THR A 122 4.43 -1.28 5.50
N GLN A 123 4.17 -0.66 6.64
CA GLN A 123 3.05 -1.03 7.52
C GLN A 123 2.30 0.22 7.95
N THR A 124 1.00 0.09 8.17
CA THR A 124 0.15 1.22 8.48
C THR A 124 -1.04 0.83 9.36
N LEU A 125 -1.46 1.77 10.16
CA LEU A 125 -2.75 1.73 10.86
C LEU A 125 -3.83 2.49 10.10
N LEU A 126 -3.50 3.09 8.95
CA LEU A 126 -4.21 4.03 8.10
C LEU A 126 -4.26 5.43 8.74
N SER A 127 -5.17 5.72 9.64
CA SER A 127 -5.24 7.02 10.30
C SER A 127 -4.24 7.13 11.45
N ALA A 128 -3.94 8.35 11.91
CA ALA A 128 -3.15 8.60 13.11
C ALA A 128 -3.77 7.85 14.31
N PHE A 129 -3.01 6.91 14.87
CA PHE A 129 -3.48 5.95 15.89
C PHE A 129 -4.60 5.00 15.42
N GLY A 130 -4.75 4.76 14.12
CA GLY A 130 -5.71 3.82 13.56
C GLY A 130 -7.15 4.06 14.04
N ALA A 131 -7.78 3.02 14.56
CA ALA A 131 -9.12 3.10 15.14
C ALA A 131 -9.15 3.82 16.51
N ARG A 132 -8.01 4.23 17.06
CA ARG A 132 -7.84 4.78 18.41
C ARG A 132 -8.37 3.86 19.51
N VAL A 133 -8.33 2.58 19.27
CA VAL A 133 -8.73 1.51 20.18
C VAL A 133 -7.54 0.63 20.48
N VAL A 134 -7.19 0.52 21.74
CA VAL A 134 -6.22 -0.46 22.24
C VAL A 134 -6.98 -1.66 22.78
N SER A 135 -6.59 -2.87 22.38
CA SER A 135 -7.10 -4.10 22.97
C SER A 135 -6.60 -4.23 24.41
N PRO A 136 -7.47 -4.26 25.42
CA PRO A 136 -7.03 -4.29 26.82
C PRO A 136 -6.23 -5.54 27.19
N SER A 137 -6.58 -6.67 26.58
CA SER A 137 -5.95 -7.97 26.88
C SER A 137 -4.61 -8.17 26.18
N THR A 138 -4.36 -7.47 25.06
CA THR A 138 -3.19 -7.71 24.23
C THR A 138 -2.25 -6.50 24.13
N GLY A 139 -2.71 -5.29 24.45
CA GLY A 139 -1.98 -4.04 24.27
C GLY A 139 -1.87 -3.59 22.81
N LEU A 140 -2.48 -4.29 21.85
CA LEU A 140 -2.42 -3.96 20.44
C LEU A 140 -3.31 -2.74 20.11
N LEU A 141 -2.72 -1.76 19.44
CA LEU A 141 -3.44 -0.65 18.84
C LEU A 141 -4.03 -1.11 17.50
N LEU A 142 -5.36 -0.97 17.34
CA LEU A 142 -6.08 -1.46 16.18
C LEU A 142 -6.04 -0.46 15.03
N ASN A 143 -5.89 -0.97 13.79
CA ASN A 143 -6.01 -0.17 12.59
C ASN A 143 -7.48 0.18 12.29
N ASN A 144 -7.71 1.13 11.39
CA ASN A 144 -9.01 1.45 10.81
C ASN A 144 -9.06 1.16 9.30
N GLY A 145 -8.38 0.11 8.85
CA GLY A 145 -8.20 -0.26 7.44
C GLY A 145 -9.49 -0.53 6.67
N LEU A 146 -10.64 -0.73 7.33
CA LEU A 146 -11.93 -0.79 6.66
C LEU A 146 -12.28 0.49 5.87
N MET A 147 -11.68 1.63 6.21
CA MET A 147 -11.86 2.89 5.49
C MET A 147 -11.21 2.89 4.10
N TRP A 148 -10.37 1.91 3.76
CA TRP A 148 -9.87 1.75 2.39
C TRP A 148 -10.90 1.17 1.43
N PHE A 149 -11.97 0.57 1.93
CA PHE A 149 -13.04 0.09 1.07
C PHE A 149 -13.96 1.23 0.60
N ASP A 150 -14.50 1.07 -0.61
CA ASP A 150 -15.56 1.92 -1.10
C ASP A 150 -16.87 1.60 -0.35
N PRO A 151 -17.52 2.59 0.28
CA PRO A 151 -18.80 2.38 0.95
C PRO A 151 -19.96 2.13 -0.03
N GLU A 152 -19.84 2.54 -1.29
CA GLU A 152 -20.88 2.31 -2.30
C GLU A 152 -20.84 0.86 -2.80
N PRO A 153 -21.99 0.14 -2.80
CA PRO A 153 -22.06 -1.20 -3.35
C PRO A 153 -21.81 -1.25 -4.86
N GLY A 154 -21.31 -2.39 -5.34
CA GLY A 154 -21.20 -2.69 -6.77
C GLY A 154 -19.92 -2.22 -7.46
N LYS A 155 -19.03 -1.56 -6.76
CA LYS A 155 -17.70 -1.20 -7.29
C LYS A 155 -16.66 -2.29 -6.98
N PRO A 156 -15.53 -2.33 -7.73
CA PRO A 156 -14.48 -3.32 -7.49
C PRO A 156 -13.97 -3.36 -6.05
N ASN A 157 -13.77 -2.21 -5.40
CA ASN A 157 -13.31 -2.11 -4.01
C ASN A 157 -14.43 -1.95 -2.97
N SER A 158 -15.69 -2.20 -3.30
CA SER A 158 -16.80 -2.11 -2.33
C SER A 158 -16.60 -3.04 -1.14
N LEU A 159 -16.96 -2.55 0.05
CA LEU A 159 -16.90 -3.31 1.30
C LEU A 159 -17.77 -4.56 1.21
N ALA A 160 -17.17 -5.72 1.43
CA ALA A 160 -17.87 -6.99 1.54
C ALA A 160 -17.07 -7.99 2.41
N ALA A 161 -17.77 -8.96 2.98
CA ALA A 161 -17.14 -10.00 3.78
C ALA A 161 -16.12 -10.82 2.95
N GLY A 162 -14.98 -11.14 3.55
CA GLY A 162 -13.92 -11.93 2.92
C GLY A 162 -13.08 -11.19 1.88
N LYS A 163 -13.35 -9.94 1.58
CA LYS A 163 -12.55 -9.14 0.64
C LYS A 163 -11.30 -8.54 1.30
N ARG A 164 -10.27 -8.38 0.50
CA ARG A 164 -9.08 -7.56 0.81
C ARG A 164 -9.27 -6.19 0.16
N CYS A 165 -8.94 -5.13 0.89
CA CYS A 165 -9.05 -3.76 0.38
C CYS A 165 -7.89 -3.40 -0.55
N LEU A 166 -8.12 -2.43 -1.41
CA LEU A 166 -7.09 -1.77 -2.17
C LEU A 166 -6.27 -0.87 -1.25
N MET A 167 -4.95 -0.99 -1.26
CA MET A 167 -4.04 -0.27 -0.36
C MET A 167 -3.09 0.63 -1.14
N ASN A 168 -2.71 1.75 -0.57
CA ASN A 168 -1.76 2.71 -1.16
C ASN A 168 -0.29 2.49 -0.74
N VAL A 169 0.04 1.34 -0.17
CA VAL A 169 1.41 0.98 0.18
C VAL A 169 2.19 0.48 -1.03
N CYS A 170 3.46 0.86 -1.15
CA CYS A 170 4.32 0.45 -2.25
C CYS A 170 5.79 0.34 -1.80
N PRO A 171 6.16 -0.67 -1.02
CA PRO A 171 7.56 -0.99 -0.84
C PRO A 171 8.18 -1.33 -2.20
N LEU A 172 9.38 -0.78 -2.48
CA LEU A 172 10.07 -0.89 -3.75
C LEU A 172 11.52 -1.30 -3.52
N ILE A 173 12.02 -2.22 -4.34
CA ILE A 173 13.44 -2.52 -4.49
C ILE A 173 13.83 -2.24 -5.94
N GLY A 174 14.97 -1.58 -6.14
CA GLY A 174 15.46 -1.25 -7.46
C GLY A 174 16.94 -1.61 -7.65
N GLU A 175 17.30 -1.84 -8.91
CA GLU A 175 18.66 -2.15 -9.35
C GLU A 175 19.04 -1.25 -10.52
N VAL A 176 20.25 -0.70 -10.49
CA VAL A 176 20.82 0.07 -11.59
C VAL A 176 22.32 -0.20 -11.68
N GLY A 177 22.75 -0.90 -12.74
CA GLY A 177 24.11 -1.45 -12.80
C GLY A 177 24.39 -2.37 -11.62
N GLU A 178 25.45 -2.10 -10.88
CA GLU A 178 25.83 -2.87 -9.68
C GLU A 178 25.16 -2.34 -8.38
N ARG A 179 24.40 -1.26 -8.48
CA ARG A 179 23.79 -0.63 -7.30
C ARG A 179 22.38 -1.15 -7.09
N ARG A 180 22.06 -1.41 -5.83
CA ARG A 180 20.71 -1.74 -5.36
C ARG A 180 20.22 -0.69 -4.39
N PHE A 181 18.93 -0.47 -4.35
CA PHE A 181 18.29 0.46 -3.41
C PHE A 181 16.91 -0.03 -3.01
N ALA A 182 16.45 0.39 -1.86
CA ALA A 182 15.10 0.12 -1.36
C ALA A 182 14.44 1.44 -0.94
N LEU A 183 13.16 1.60 -1.27
CA LEU A 183 12.34 2.80 -1.05
C LEU A 183 10.92 2.41 -0.64
N GLY A 184 10.14 3.39 -0.09
CA GLY A 184 8.72 3.27 0.15
C GLY A 184 8.11 4.48 0.83
#